data_f1c86f45a027ea4ff6183fc306e8744d
#
_entry.id   f1c86f45a027ea4ff6183fc306e8744d
#
_cell.length_a   1.000
_cell.length_b   1.000
_cell.length_c   1.000
_cell.angle_alpha   90.00
_cell.angle_beta   90.00
_cell.angle_gamma   90.00
#
_symmetry.space_group_name_H-M   'P 1'
#
loop_
_entity.id
_entity.type
_entity.pdbx_description
1 polymer ?
#
loop_
_entity_poly.entity_id
_entity_poly.type
_entity_poly.pdbx_seq_one_letter_code
_entity_poly.pdbx_strand_id
1 'polypeptide(L)'
;MHEIESTGPIYTCWVPSEHLTSGVASYGPEWHTDPCIVLRTRNHRFRMAAIVEAPNGDEKNPREHGLASDRRDTLVSVRLLEPLWYLQLHQEEAAQVCMNSWNRLCNQSTVSISTLHLDHGFSLFLAVSHGRVFKTSILGRPTVFVTGREASRILLSGKDGSVSLNLSYAGKQVLGPTSLLTTAGEEHKQLRRLIAEPLSVDSLKRHFQFIDDWAIKTLEGWPGRPVFVLEEASTFTLKVITSIMMSLEPAGGEQDEFRANFKLISSTFSSLPLKIPGTTFHRGIQARNRMYAMLDSMISRRRNGEHEHHDFLQTLVRKHSKEDEDGGDDANKLTDTQLKDNVLTLLIAGHDTTTAALTWLIKFLGENPHALQNLREEHGRIRNARNGSSHLTWSEVNSMPYTNKVINETLRKATILPWFSRKAPRDFTVDGHSIKRDWSVNVDVVSMHHDADVFPDPEKFEPSRFDKPLKPYSFLGFGSGPRMCPGMHLAKLEICIFIHHLICRYKWKPLDEDSSLHATLVRMPKNKYPITVEPL
;
A
#
# COMPACT_ATOMS: atom_id res chain seq x y z
N MET A 1 29.00 -34.13 9.17
CA MET A 1 29.28 -32.71 9.42
C MET A 1 29.04 -31.98 8.12
N HIS A 2 27.85 -31.42 7.93
CA HIS A 2 27.53 -30.55 6.81
C HIS A 2 27.27 -29.16 7.43
N GLU A 3 28.15 -28.22 7.14
CA GLU A 3 27.98 -26.83 7.47
C GLU A 3 26.79 -26.29 6.68
N ILE A 4 25.77 -25.83 7.40
CA ILE A 4 24.69 -25.01 6.84
C ILE A 4 25.11 -23.57 7.03
N GLU A 5 25.61 -22.92 5.99
CA GLU A 5 25.74 -21.46 5.96
C GLU A 5 24.35 -20.82 6.01
N SER A 6 23.96 -20.34 7.18
CA SER A 6 22.76 -19.52 7.33
C SER A 6 23.12 -18.07 7.00
N THR A 7 22.80 -17.62 5.78
CA THR A 7 22.86 -16.21 5.41
C THR A 7 21.68 -15.44 6.05
N GLY A 8 21.90 -14.89 7.23
CA GLY A 8 20.96 -13.94 7.85
C GLY A 8 21.02 -12.56 7.16
N PRO A 9 20.00 -11.70 7.33
CA PRO A 9 19.99 -10.36 6.75
C PRO A 9 21.13 -9.50 7.31
N ILE A 10 21.85 -8.80 6.42
CA ILE A 10 22.93 -7.87 6.74
C ILE A 10 22.34 -6.46 6.83
N TYR A 11 22.50 -5.82 7.98
CA TYR A 11 22.16 -4.40 8.18
C TYR A 11 23.45 -3.59 8.20
N THR A 12 23.54 -2.58 7.34
CA THR A 12 24.68 -1.67 7.29
C THR A 12 24.30 -0.29 7.81
N CYS A 13 25.07 0.22 8.76
CA CYS A 13 24.92 1.56 9.31
C CYS A 13 26.26 2.29 9.21
N TRP A 14 26.23 3.58 8.84
CA TRP A 14 27.39 4.46 8.86
C TRP A 14 27.52 5.11 10.24
N VAL A 15 28.69 4.98 10.88
CA VAL A 15 28.98 5.58 12.18
C VAL A 15 30.27 6.39 12.08
N PRO A 16 30.29 7.67 12.51
CA PRO A 16 31.52 8.46 12.60
C PRO A 16 32.50 7.83 13.59
N SER A 17 33.80 7.81 13.25
CA SER A 17 34.86 7.17 14.03
C SER A 17 35.04 7.72 15.46
N GLU A 18 34.54 8.91 15.75
CA GLU A 18 34.68 9.57 17.06
C GLU A 18 33.80 8.95 18.17
N HIS A 19 32.84 8.08 17.84
CA HIS A 19 31.88 7.49 18.81
C HIS A 19 32.13 6.01 19.16
N LEU A 20 33.24 5.42 18.68
CA LEU A 20 33.55 4.00 18.90
C LEU A 20 34.24 3.68 20.24
N THR A 21 34.49 4.67 21.12
CA THR A 21 35.36 4.49 22.31
C THR A 21 34.65 4.08 23.61
N SER A 22 33.33 3.99 23.67
CA SER A 22 32.65 3.66 24.92
C SER A 22 31.70 2.47 24.80
N GLY A 23 32.22 1.27 25.04
CA GLY A 23 31.36 0.08 25.19
C GLY A 23 31.86 -1.22 24.56
N VAL A 24 33.13 -1.32 24.22
CA VAL A 24 33.74 -2.56 23.70
C VAL A 24 34.22 -3.41 24.88
N ALA A 25 33.55 -4.51 25.17
CA ALA A 25 34.04 -5.54 26.06
C ALA A 25 34.80 -6.60 25.26
N SER A 26 36.11 -6.71 25.46
CA SER A 26 36.95 -7.78 24.93
C SER A 26 36.74 -9.07 25.67
N TYR A 27 36.49 -10.16 24.99
CA TYR A 27 36.45 -11.51 25.56
C TYR A 27 37.61 -12.35 24.99
N GLY A 28 38.42 -12.88 25.91
CA GLY A 28 39.30 -14.07 25.84
C GLY A 28 40.20 -14.33 24.64
N PRO A 29 41.27 -15.11 24.81
CA PRO A 29 42.39 -15.16 23.84
C PRO A 29 42.18 -15.94 22.55
N GLU A 30 40.95 -16.39 22.21
CA GLU A 30 40.70 -17.20 21.00
C GLU A 30 39.95 -16.48 19.87
N TRP A 31 39.58 -15.20 20.05
CA TRP A 31 38.90 -14.41 19.00
C TRP A 31 39.67 -13.12 18.73
N HIS A 32 40.69 -13.22 17.92
CA HIS A 32 41.37 -12.03 17.38
C HIS A 32 40.53 -11.43 16.25
N THR A 33 40.12 -10.17 16.44
CA THR A 33 39.80 -9.11 15.47
C THR A 33 38.38 -8.59 15.31
N ASP A 34 37.32 -9.11 15.95
CA ASP A 34 36.01 -8.50 15.71
C ASP A 34 35.38 -7.88 16.97
N PRO A 35 35.08 -6.56 16.99
CA PRO A 35 34.34 -5.93 18.08
C PRO A 35 32.88 -6.39 18.09
N CYS A 36 32.46 -7.10 19.16
CA CYS A 36 31.07 -7.49 19.37
C CYS A 36 30.36 -6.49 20.27
N ILE A 37 29.21 -5.98 19.84
CA ILE A 37 28.30 -5.20 20.69
C ILE A 37 27.32 -6.16 21.35
N VAL A 38 27.37 -6.25 22.69
CA VAL A 38 26.44 -7.08 23.47
C VAL A 38 25.35 -6.19 24.03
N LEU A 39 24.11 -6.38 23.59
CA LEU A 39 22.94 -5.73 24.16
C LEU A 39 22.31 -6.63 25.23
N ARG A 40 22.06 -6.08 26.40
CA ARG A 40 21.49 -6.80 27.55
C ARG A 40 20.15 -6.18 27.92
N THR A 41 19.06 -6.95 27.81
CA THR A 41 17.78 -6.61 28.42
C THR A 41 17.66 -7.29 29.81
N ARG A 42 16.66 -6.92 30.61
CA ARG A 42 16.47 -7.49 31.95
C ARG A 42 16.36 -9.01 31.99
N ASN A 43 15.91 -9.65 30.90
CA ASN A 43 15.62 -11.10 30.85
C ASN A 43 16.37 -11.89 29.75
N HIS A 44 17.01 -11.22 28.77
CA HIS A 44 17.67 -11.92 27.64
C HIS A 44 18.97 -11.24 27.21
N ARG A 45 19.93 -12.06 26.74
CA ARG A 45 21.18 -11.60 26.12
C ARG A 45 21.09 -11.76 24.60
N PHE A 46 21.22 -10.64 23.89
CA PHE A 46 21.35 -10.66 22.44
C PHE A 46 22.82 -10.43 22.07
N ARG A 47 23.34 -11.24 21.15
CA ARG A 47 24.67 -11.00 20.56
C ARG A 47 24.47 -10.41 19.16
N MET A 48 24.95 -9.20 18.96
CA MET A 48 25.16 -8.64 17.64
C MET A 48 26.66 -8.64 17.37
N ALA A 49 27.07 -9.28 16.29
CA ALA A 49 28.42 -9.13 15.76
C ALA A 49 28.43 -7.93 14.80
N ALA A 50 29.22 -6.92 15.11
CA ALA A 50 29.49 -5.81 14.19
C ALA A 50 30.84 -6.08 13.53
N ILE A 51 30.85 -6.30 12.23
CA ILE A 51 32.08 -6.41 11.44
C ILE A 51 32.45 -4.98 11.01
N VAL A 52 33.58 -4.48 11.53
CA VAL A 52 34.17 -3.21 11.10
C VAL A 52 35.19 -3.55 10.03
N GLU A 53 34.83 -3.36 8.76
CA GLU A 53 35.81 -3.41 7.68
C GLU A 53 36.51 -2.05 7.61
N ALA A 54 37.79 -2.03 7.99
CA ALA A 54 38.66 -0.91 7.71
C ALA A 54 39.03 -0.93 6.21
N PRO A 55 39.00 0.20 5.50
CA PRO A 55 39.46 0.24 4.13
C PRO A 55 40.95 -0.13 4.11
N ASN A 56 41.32 -1.09 3.29
CA ASN A 56 42.74 -1.43 3.00
C ASN A 56 43.44 -0.17 2.51
N GLY A 57 44.17 0.47 3.39
CA GLY A 57 45.03 1.60 3.06
C GLY A 57 46.46 1.13 2.94
N ASP A 58 47.03 1.23 1.77
CA ASP A 58 48.46 1.13 1.54
C ASP A 58 49.20 2.14 2.42
N GLU A 59 50.17 1.64 3.21
CA GLU A 59 51.13 2.43 3.95
C GLU A 59 51.93 3.32 3.03
N LYS A 60 51.75 4.65 3.13
CA LYS A 60 52.83 5.62 2.87
C LYS A 60 52.73 6.83 3.79
N ASN A 61 53.73 6.91 4.61
CA ASN A 61 54.31 7.95 5.47
C ASN A 61 53.65 9.36 5.47
N PRO A 62 53.30 9.90 6.67
CA PRO A 62 52.76 11.24 6.81
C PRO A 62 53.84 12.27 7.13
N ARG A 63 54.14 13.13 6.21
CA ARG A 63 54.65 14.51 6.50
C ARG A 63 54.26 15.46 5.36
N GLU A 64 53.67 16.60 5.82
CA GLU A 64 53.50 17.87 5.10
C GLU A 64 52.20 18.10 4.33
N HIS A 65 51.49 19.03 4.88
CA HIS A 65 50.63 20.12 4.41
C HIS A 65 49.22 20.11 4.97
N GLY A 66 48.94 21.28 5.58
CA GLY A 66 47.74 21.55 6.31
C GLY A 66 46.48 21.77 5.45
N LEU A 67 45.35 21.81 6.18
CA LEU A 67 44.04 22.32 5.82
C LEU A 67 43.19 21.44 4.91
N ALA A 68 42.23 20.81 5.55
CA ALA A 68 40.85 20.61 5.25
C ALA A 68 40.38 19.28 5.88
N SER A 69 39.54 19.39 6.88
CA SER A 69 38.97 18.25 7.57
C SER A 69 37.97 17.52 6.66
N ASP A 70 38.44 16.54 5.92
CA ASP A 70 37.59 15.56 5.26
C ASP A 70 37.23 14.48 6.29
N ARG A 71 36.04 14.54 6.84
CA ARG A 71 35.53 13.55 7.77
C ARG A 71 35.26 12.26 6.99
N ARG A 72 36.14 11.28 7.18
CA ARG A 72 35.95 9.93 6.63
C ARG A 72 34.92 9.19 7.48
N ASP A 73 33.74 8.98 6.92
CA ASP A 73 32.70 8.14 7.52
C ASP A 73 33.10 6.66 7.39
N THR A 74 32.99 5.92 8.48
CA THR A 74 33.31 4.48 8.51
C THR A 74 32.03 3.66 8.34
N LEU A 75 32.05 2.68 7.44
CA LEU A 75 30.93 1.77 7.20
C LEU A 75 30.92 0.68 8.29
N VAL A 76 29.83 0.57 9.06
CA VAL A 76 29.63 -0.50 10.02
C VAL A 76 28.53 -1.43 9.53
N SER A 77 28.86 -2.70 9.29
CA SER A 77 27.90 -3.73 8.93
C SER A 77 27.52 -4.54 10.16
N VAL A 78 26.21 -4.62 10.48
CA VAL A 78 25.69 -5.38 11.60
C VAL A 78 24.97 -6.63 11.08
N ARG A 79 25.44 -7.80 11.49
CA ARG A 79 24.85 -9.10 11.17
C ARG A 79 24.01 -9.60 12.35
N LEU A 80 22.73 -9.85 12.15
CA LEU A 80 21.86 -10.48 13.12
C LEU A 80 21.94 -12.01 12.98
N LEU A 81 22.34 -12.71 14.04
CA LEU A 81 22.60 -14.16 14.05
C LEU A 81 21.43 -14.99 14.58
N GLU A 82 20.27 -14.39 14.84
CA GLU A 82 19.10 -15.08 15.40
C GLU A 82 18.00 -15.33 14.36
N PRO A 83 17.24 -16.44 14.44
CA PRO A 83 16.17 -16.76 13.48
C PRO A 83 15.01 -15.76 13.56
N LEU A 84 14.50 -15.33 12.42
CA LEU A 84 13.43 -14.34 12.24
C LEU A 84 12.14 -14.59 13.06
N TRP A 85 11.83 -15.82 13.43
CA TRP A 85 10.65 -16.15 14.23
C TRP A 85 10.75 -15.70 15.69
N TYR A 86 11.96 -15.60 16.23
CA TYR A 86 12.18 -15.12 17.60
C TYR A 86 11.99 -13.59 17.70
N LEU A 87 12.30 -12.85 16.65
CA LEU A 87 12.06 -11.41 16.55
C LEU A 87 10.57 -11.07 16.46
N GLN A 88 9.74 -11.97 15.94
CA GLN A 88 8.30 -11.77 15.85
C GLN A 88 7.56 -11.85 17.20
N LEU A 89 8.11 -12.56 18.18
CA LEU A 89 7.48 -12.72 19.51
C LEU A 89 7.76 -11.56 20.47
N HIS A 90 8.76 -10.70 20.19
CA HIS A 90 9.20 -9.61 21.07
C HIS A 90 9.40 -8.27 20.33
N GLN A 91 8.56 -8.00 19.33
CA GLN A 91 8.72 -6.83 18.44
C GLN A 91 8.75 -5.48 19.15
N GLU A 92 7.95 -5.27 20.19
CA GLU A 92 7.91 -3.99 20.92
C GLU A 92 9.17 -3.78 21.78
N GLU A 93 9.65 -4.80 22.48
CA GLU A 93 10.87 -4.68 23.29
C GLU A 93 12.14 -4.59 22.42
N ALA A 94 12.20 -5.34 21.33
CA ALA A 94 13.32 -5.28 20.40
C ALA A 94 13.35 -3.94 19.66
N ALA A 95 12.20 -3.40 19.25
CA ALA A 95 12.09 -2.07 18.64
C ALA A 95 12.51 -0.97 19.62
N GLN A 96 12.10 -1.05 20.90
CA GLN A 96 12.45 -0.07 21.93
C GLN A 96 13.95 -0.12 22.30
N VAL A 97 14.55 -1.30 22.33
CA VAL A 97 15.99 -1.46 22.56
C VAL A 97 16.81 -1.00 21.36
N CYS A 98 16.37 -1.31 20.15
CA CYS A 98 16.95 -0.75 18.93
C CYS A 98 16.81 0.77 18.87
N MET A 99 15.65 1.33 19.26
CA MET A 99 15.42 2.77 19.34
C MET A 99 16.37 3.48 20.31
N ASN A 100 16.53 2.93 21.51
CA ASN A 100 17.37 3.55 22.54
C ASN A 100 18.89 3.45 22.23
N SER A 101 19.31 2.40 21.54
CA SER A 101 20.69 2.22 21.10
C SER A 101 20.99 3.04 19.83
N TRP A 102 20.01 3.13 18.94
CA TRP A 102 20.06 3.88 17.68
C TRP A 102 20.10 5.40 17.89
N ASN A 103 19.30 5.93 18.83
CA ASN A 103 19.32 7.35 19.21
C ASN A 103 20.67 7.82 19.78
N ARG A 104 21.51 6.90 20.27
CA ARG A 104 22.88 7.21 20.71
C ARG A 104 23.91 7.15 19.59
N LEU A 105 23.62 6.43 18.49
CA LEU A 105 24.56 6.15 17.39
C LEU A 105 24.35 7.04 16.16
N CYS A 106 23.16 7.64 15.97
CA CYS A 106 22.79 8.27 14.69
C CYS A 106 22.43 9.75 14.83
N ASN A 107 23.40 10.60 15.14
CA ASN A 107 23.25 12.06 15.01
C ASN A 107 23.77 12.58 13.66
N GLN A 108 23.39 12.06 12.56
CA GLN A 108 23.67 12.37 11.14
C GLN A 108 24.18 11.14 10.39
N SER A 109 23.32 10.33 9.82
CA SER A 109 23.80 9.15 9.10
C SER A 109 22.86 8.71 8.00
N THR A 110 23.42 8.17 6.93
CA THR A 110 22.70 7.44 5.89
C THR A 110 22.37 6.05 6.42
N VAL A 111 21.08 5.70 6.51
CA VAL A 111 20.61 4.37 6.95
C VAL A 111 20.43 3.47 5.75
N SER A 112 21.10 2.33 5.72
CA SER A 112 20.89 1.30 4.70
C SER A 112 19.92 0.22 5.22
N ILE A 113 18.81 0.02 4.53
CA ILE A 113 17.78 -0.95 4.89
C ILE A 113 17.73 -2.04 3.82
N SER A 114 18.10 -3.25 4.22
CA SER A 114 18.08 -4.41 3.33
C SER A 114 16.78 -5.24 3.41
N THR A 115 15.81 -4.84 4.25
CA THR A 115 14.58 -5.60 4.50
C THR A 115 13.33 -4.85 4.06
N LEU A 116 12.42 -5.54 3.39
CA LEU A 116 11.14 -5.05 2.83
C LEU A 116 10.05 -4.77 3.88
N HIS A 117 10.33 -4.89 5.18
CA HIS A 117 9.34 -4.73 6.24
C HIS A 117 9.43 -3.33 6.85
N LEU A 118 8.87 -2.35 6.14
CA LEU A 118 8.61 -1.01 6.69
C LEU A 118 7.19 -1.01 7.27
N ASP A 119 7.05 -1.32 8.55
CA ASP A 119 5.79 -1.16 9.25
C ASP A 119 5.55 0.32 9.63
N HIS A 120 4.38 0.60 10.19
CA HIS A 120 3.95 1.96 10.55
C HIS A 120 4.92 2.65 11.52
N GLY A 121 5.34 1.94 12.56
CA GLY A 121 6.23 2.47 13.58
C GLY A 121 7.59 2.85 13.01
N PHE A 122 8.08 2.09 12.03
CA PHE A 122 9.38 2.33 11.43
C PHE A 122 9.39 3.56 10.50
N SER A 123 8.37 3.76 9.67
CA SER A 123 8.28 4.94 8.80
C SER A 123 8.13 6.22 9.62
N LEU A 124 7.25 6.23 10.61
CA LEU A 124 7.06 7.35 11.53
C LEU A 124 8.34 7.61 12.35
N PHE A 125 9.00 6.57 12.83
CA PHE A 125 10.28 6.68 13.54
C PHE A 125 11.37 7.33 12.69
N LEU A 126 11.51 6.94 11.43
CA LEU A 126 12.51 7.55 10.53
C LEU A 126 12.20 9.03 10.28
N ALA A 127 10.94 9.40 10.06
CA ALA A 127 10.56 10.79 9.85
C ALA A 127 10.78 11.66 11.11
N VAL A 128 10.46 11.14 12.29
CA VAL A 128 10.69 11.83 13.58
C VAL A 128 12.18 11.97 13.87
N SER A 129 12.97 10.93 13.58
CA SER A 129 14.42 10.91 13.91
C SER A 129 15.29 11.67 12.92
N HIS A 130 14.87 11.78 11.64
CA HIS A 130 15.70 12.32 10.55
C HIS A 130 15.11 13.57 9.89
N GLY A 131 13.95 14.05 10.36
CA GLY A 131 13.29 15.22 9.81
C GLY A 131 12.43 14.94 8.57
N ARG A 132 11.94 16.02 7.92
CA ARG A 132 10.98 15.94 6.81
C ARG A 132 11.54 15.37 5.51
N VAL A 133 12.87 15.32 5.37
CA VAL A 133 13.56 14.76 4.20
C VAL A 133 14.71 13.91 4.67
N PHE A 134 14.70 12.63 4.35
CA PHE A 134 15.82 11.75 4.64
C PHE A 134 16.15 10.83 3.46
N LYS A 135 17.42 10.44 3.37
CA LYS A 135 17.94 9.57 2.33
C LYS A 135 18.30 8.22 2.91
N THR A 136 17.92 7.17 2.20
CA THR A 136 18.26 5.78 2.54
C THR A 136 18.62 5.00 1.29
N SER A 137 19.00 3.73 1.46
CA SER A 137 19.18 2.80 0.35
C SER A 137 18.25 1.61 0.52
N ILE A 138 17.37 1.38 -0.44
CA ILE A 138 16.47 0.21 -0.48
C ILE A 138 16.92 -0.72 -1.58
N LEU A 139 17.34 -1.94 -1.23
CA LEU A 139 17.88 -2.93 -2.16
C LEU A 139 19.02 -2.36 -3.05
N GLY A 140 19.93 -1.62 -2.44
CA GLY A 140 21.07 -1.00 -3.12
C GLY A 140 20.74 0.23 -3.98
N ARG A 141 19.49 0.73 -3.95
CA ARG A 141 19.09 1.93 -4.72
C ARG A 141 18.91 3.13 -3.81
N PRO A 142 19.55 4.28 -4.14
CA PRO A 142 19.31 5.52 -3.41
C PRO A 142 17.82 5.85 -3.40
N THR A 143 17.26 6.00 -2.21
CA THR A 143 15.83 6.29 -2.02
C THR A 143 15.71 7.45 -1.04
N VAL A 144 14.92 8.45 -1.40
CA VAL A 144 14.61 9.60 -0.57
C VAL A 144 13.17 9.51 -0.09
N PHE A 145 12.96 9.70 1.19
CA PHE A 145 11.62 9.92 1.75
C PHE A 145 11.44 11.41 1.98
N VAL A 146 10.26 11.89 1.62
CA VAL A 146 9.85 13.28 1.84
C VAL A 146 8.48 13.30 2.47
N THR A 147 8.28 14.19 3.44
CA THR A 147 6.98 14.41 4.08
C THR A 147 6.58 15.88 4.01
N GLY A 148 5.30 16.14 4.19
CA GLY A 148 4.77 17.50 4.22
C GLY A 148 4.14 17.94 2.89
N ARG A 149 3.28 18.95 3.02
CA ARG A 149 2.40 19.44 1.95
C ARG A 149 3.17 19.97 0.74
N GLU A 150 4.25 20.71 0.96
CA GLU A 150 5.01 21.32 -0.14
C GLU A 150 5.77 20.29 -0.97
N ALA A 151 6.45 19.35 -0.32
CA ALA A 151 7.12 18.24 -0.98
C ALA A 151 6.12 17.40 -1.81
N SER A 152 4.95 17.12 -1.23
CA SER A 152 3.86 16.41 -1.93
C SER A 152 3.35 17.19 -3.15
N ARG A 153 3.22 18.51 -3.04
CA ARG A 153 2.81 19.35 -4.15
C ARG A 153 3.81 19.28 -5.31
N ILE A 154 5.10 19.38 -5.03
CA ILE A 154 6.16 19.31 -6.05
C ILE A 154 6.11 17.95 -6.77
N LEU A 155 6.01 16.86 -6.02
CA LEU A 155 6.12 15.50 -6.55
C LEU A 155 4.83 14.95 -7.15
N LEU A 156 3.66 15.43 -6.73
CA LEU A 156 2.37 14.88 -7.16
C LEU A 156 1.62 15.80 -8.14
N SER A 157 2.01 17.08 -8.28
CA SER A 157 1.29 18.03 -9.15
C SER A 157 1.36 17.67 -10.64
N GLY A 158 2.39 16.96 -11.06
CA GLY A 158 2.56 16.51 -12.45
C GLY A 158 2.67 17.61 -13.48
N LYS A 159 2.92 18.88 -13.06
CA LYS A 159 2.99 20.02 -13.98
C LYS A 159 3.95 19.83 -15.16
N ASP A 160 4.96 19.00 -14.97
CA ASP A 160 5.99 18.74 -15.99
C ASP A 160 5.73 17.45 -16.80
N GLY A 161 4.56 16.78 -16.62
CA GLY A 161 4.20 15.54 -17.35
C GLY A 161 5.09 14.33 -17.06
N SER A 162 6.10 14.51 -16.21
CA SER A 162 7.27 13.64 -16.10
C SER A 162 7.28 12.73 -14.88
N VAL A 163 6.22 12.75 -14.06
CA VAL A 163 6.20 11.98 -12.82
C VAL A 163 5.83 10.53 -13.09
N SER A 164 6.84 9.70 -13.35
CA SER A 164 6.65 8.24 -13.45
C SER A 164 6.59 7.59 -12.07
N LEU A 165 5.76 6.55 -11.97
CA LEU A 165 5.73 5.70 -10.79
C LEU A 165 7.02 4.86 -10.73
N ASN A 166 7.57 4.74 -9.52
CA ASN A 166 8.70 3.86 -9.28
C ASN A 166 8.24 2.53 -8.72
N LEU A 167 7.79 1.66 -9.60
CA LEU A 167 7.34 0.30 -9.25
C LEU A 167 8.53 -0.65 -9.09
N SER A 168 8.37 -1.65 -8.20
CA SER A 168 9.30 -2.76 -8.10
C SER A 168 9.38 -3.55 -9.41
N TYR A 169 10.47 -4.28 -9.61
CA TYR A 169 10.58 -5.16 -10.78
C TYR A 169 9.44 -6.20 -10.82
N ALA A 170 9.12 -6.81 -9.68
CA ALA A 170 8.01 -7.77 -9.57
C ALA A 170 6.68 -7.12 -9.98
N GLY A 171 6.38 -5.93 -9.45
CA GLY A 171 5.17 -5.19 -9.82
C GLY A 171 5.07 -4.89 -11.32
N LYS A 172 6.18 -4.46 -11.95
CA LYS A 172 6.19 -4.22 -13.41
C LYS A 172 5.94 -5.49 -14.22
N GLN A 173 6.51 -6.62 -13.79
CA GLN A 173 6.31 -7.90 -14.48
C GLN A 173 4.87 -8.41 -14.35
N VAL A 174 4.23 -8.17 -13.24
CA VAL A 174 2.83 -8.57 -12.98
C VAL A 174 1.85 -7.69 -13.76
N LEU A 175 2.00 -6.36 -13.66
CA LEU A 175 1.07 -5.41 -14.26
C LEU A 175 1.19 -5.28 -15.78
N GLY A 176 2.35 -5.65 -16.32
CA GLY A 176 2.66 -5.48 -17.74
C GLY A 176 3.20 -4.08 -18.08
N PRO A 177 3.85 -3.94 -19.25
CA PRO A 177 4.54 -2.71 -19.63
C PRO A 177 3.58 -1.58 -20.03
N THR A 178 2.36 -1.91 -20.45
CA THR A 178 1.37 -0.97 -21.01
C THR A 178 0.24 -0.63 -20.05
N SER A 179 0.39 -0.97 -18.75
CA SER A 179 -0.63 -0.64 -17.75
C SER A 179 -0.60 0.84 -17.36
N LEU A 180 -1.72 1.35 -16.86
CA LEU A 180 -1.86 2.72 -16.34
C LEU A 180 -0.80 3.06 -15.28
N LEU A 181 -0.33 2.06 -14.54
CA LEU A 181 0.68 2.24 -13.49
C LEU A 181 2.12 2.21 -14.02
N THR A 182 2.37 1.61 -15.17
CA THR A 182 3.72 1.49 -15.74
C THR A 182 4.02 2.55 -16.81
N THR A 183 2.99 3.10 -17.44
CA THR A 183 3.11 4.17 -18.45
C THR A 183 3.29 5.55 -17.84
N ALA A 184 3.80 6.51 -18.62
CA ALA A 184 4.01 7.90 -18.23
C ALA A 184 3.73 8.86 -19.41
N GLY A 185 3.74 10.16 -19.17
CA GLY A 185 3.56 11.17 -20.20
C GLY A 185 2.21 11.09 -20.92
N GLU A 186 2.23 11.24 -22.25
CA GLU A 186 1.02 11.26 -23.08
C GLU A 186 0.31 9.90 -23.10
N GLU A 187 1.06 8.81 -23.16
CA GLU A 187 0.48 7.46 -23.10
C GLU A 187 -0.36 7.25 -21.83
N HIS A 188 0.15 7.68 -20.69
CA HIS A 188 -0.62 7.65 -19.43
C HIS A 188 -1.88 8.52 -19.52
N LYS A 189 -1.80 9.72 -20.10
CA LYS A 189 -2.96 10.61 -20.21
C LYS A 189 -4.05 9.99 -21.10
N GLN A 190 -3.66 9.37 -22.20
CA GLN A 190 -4.56 8.67 -23.09
C GLN A 190 -5.26 7.50 -22.39
N LEU A 191 -4.48 6.59 -21.79
CA LEU A 191 -5.01 5.46 -21.02
C LEU A 191 -5.94 5.93 -19.89
N ARG A 192 -5.53 6.98 -19.15
CA ARG A 192 -6.34 7.57 -18.09
C ARG A 192 -7.70 8.03 -18.57
N ARG A 193 -7.77 8.66 -19.75
CA ARG A 193 -9.02 9.14 -20.36
C ARG A 193 -9.92 7.95 -20.74
N LEU A 194 -9.37 6.93 -21.38
CA LEU A 194 -10.12 5.75 -21.80
C LEU A 194 -10.67 4.95 -20.61
N ILE A 195 -9.89 4.84 -19.53
CA ILE A 195 -10.28 4.13 -18.30
C ILE A 195 -11.30 4.94 -17.48
N ALA A 196 -11.27 6.27 -17.54
CA ALA A 196 -12.14 7.11 -16.72
C ALA A 196 -13.62 6.97 -17.07
N GLU A 197 -13.97 6.74 -18.34
CA GLU A 197 -15.36 6.65 -18.77
C GLU A 197 -16.12 5.46 -18.16
N PRO A 198 -15.61 4.21 -18.23
CA PRO A 198 -16.26 3.08 -17.59
C PRO A 198 -16.34 3.18 -16.06
N LEU A 199 -15.46 4.00 -15.44
CA LEU A 199 -15.48 4.28 -13.99
C LEU A 199 -16.21 5.59 -13.65
N SER A 200 -16.89 6.19 -14.63
CA SER A 200 -17.68 7.41 -14.43
C SER A 200 -18.91 7.14 -13.55
N VAL A 201 -19.44 8.21 -12.95
CA VAL A 201 -20.64 8.17 -12.13
C VAL A 201 -21.80 7.52 -12.88
N ASP A 202 -22.00 7.85 -14.17
CA ASP A 202 -23.09 7.29 -14.96
C ASP A 202 -22.92 5.81 -15.30
N SER A 203 -21.68 5.36 -15.47
CA SER A 203 -21.40 3.93 -15.60
C SER A 203 -21.68 3.19 -14.30
N LEU A 204 -21.25 3.75 -13.15
CA LEU A 204 -21.44 3.14 -11.84
C LEU A 204 -22.91 3.04 -11.44
N LYS A 205 -23.78 3.96 -11.89
CA LYS A 205 -25.24 3.86 -11.68
C LYS A 205 -25.82 2.56 -12.23
N ARG A 206 -25.33 2.04 -13.36
CA ARG A 206 -25.80 0.78 -13.95
C ARG A 206 -25.50 -0.44 -13.06
N HIS A 207 -24.42 -0.39 -12.30
CA HIS A 207 -24.00 -1.47 -11.42
C HIS A 207 -24.51 -1.31 -9.98
N PHE A 208 -25.19 -0.20 -9.70
CA PHE A 208 -25.60 0.17 -8.34
C PHE A 208 -26.46 -0.92 -7.67
N GLN A 209 -27.50 -1.39 -8.34
CA GLN A 209 -28.39 -2.41 -7.80
C GLN A 209 -27.64 -3.71 -7.49
N PHE A 210 -26.76 -4.13 -8.39
CA PHE A 210 -25.93 -5.32 -8.16
C PHE A 210 -25.04 -5.18 -6.90
N ILE A 211 -24.42 -4.01 -6.68
CA ILE A 211 -23.60 -3.76 -5.49
C ILE A 211 -24.46 -3.80 -4.23
N ASP A 212 -25.64 -3.21 -4.27
CA ASP A 212 -26.58 -3.16 -3.16
C ASP A 212 -27.06 -4.57 -2.76
N ASP A 213 -27.55 -5.35 -3.73
CA ASP A 213 -27.98 -6.74 -3.55
C ASP A 213 -26.85 -7.61 -3.00
N TRP A 214 -25.62 -7.41 -3.54
CA TRP A 214 -24.47 -8.20 -3.12
C TRP A 214 -23.99 -7.85 -1.71
N ALA A 215 -24.10 -6.60 -1.28
CA ALA A 215 -23.82 -6.19 0.09
C ALA A 215 -24.81 -6.82 1.07
N ILE A 216 -26.10 -6.80 0.75
CA ILE A 216 -27.15 -7.47 1.55
C ILE A 216 -26.84 -8.95 1.71
N LYS A 217 -26.63 -9.66 0.58
CA LYS A 217 -26.35 -11.10 0.56
C LYS A 217 -25.10 -11.48 1.34
N THR A 218 -24.03 -10.66 1.25
CA THR A 218 -22.79 -10.89 2.01
C THR A 218 -23.04 -10.82 3.51
N LEU A 219 -23.77 -9.81 3.96
CA LEU A 219 -24.05 -9.57 5.37
C LEU A 219 -25.04 -10.57 5.99
N GLU A 220 -25.95 -11.14 5.21
CA GLU A 220 -26.89 -12.18 5.67
C GLU A 220 -26.18 -13.45 6.18
N GLY A 221 -24.99 -13.74 5.68
CA GLY A 221 -24.17 -14.86 6.11
C GLY A 221 -23.33 -14.62 7.39
N TRP A 222 -23.42 -13.44 8.01
CA TRP A 222 -22.55 -13.10 9.15
C TRP A 222 -23.05 -13.55 10.52
N PRO A 223 -24.36 -13.48 10.86
CA PRO A 223 -24.85 -13.90 12.18
C PRO A 223 -24.60 -15.37 12.49
N GLY A 224 -24.34 -15.67 13.77
CA GLY A 224 -24.23 -17.05 14.27
C GLY A 224 -22.85 -17.70 14.10
N ARG A 225 -21.86 -17.01 13.56
CA ARG A 225 -20.49 -17.49 13.43
C ARG A 225 -19.45 -16.37 13.68
N PRO A 226 -18.19 -16.72 14.01
CA PRO A 226 -17.09 -15.76 13.93
C PRO A 226 -16.91 -15.26 12.50
N VAL A 227 -16.76 -13.95 12.34
CA VAL A 227 -16.58 -13.28 11.04
C VAL A 227 -15.21 -12.66 10.97
N PHE A 228 -14.38 -13.09 10.04
CA PHE A 228 -13.13 -12.42 9.71
C PHE A 228 -13.41 -11.32 8.69
N VAL A 229 -13.51 -10.07 9.15
CA VAL A 229 -13.96 -8.94 8.32
C VAL A 229 -13.13 -8.78 7.06
N LEU A 230 -11.80 -8.96 7.14
CA LEU A 230 -10.92 -8.87 5.97
C LEU A 230 -11.27 -9.90 4.88
N GLU A 231 -11.63 -11.11 5.26
CA GLU A 231 -11.98 -12.19 4.31
C GLU A 231 -13.35 -11.94 3.65
N GLU A 232 -14.31 -11.50 4.44
CA GLU A 232 -15.64 -11.16 3.94
C GLU A 232 -15.61 -9.91 3.04
N ALA A 233 -14.92 -8.87 3.45
CA ALA A 233 -14.69 -7.68 2.64
C ALA A 233 -13.95 -8.02 1.33
N SER A 234 -12.94 -8.91 1.38
CA SER A 234 -12.24 -9.41 0.20
C SER A 234 -13.17 -10.15 -0.75
N THR A 235 -14.05 -10.99 -0.22
CA THR A 235 -15.04 -11.70 -1.04
C THR A 235 -16.04 -10.73 -1.68
N PHE A 236 -16.51 -9.73 -0.93
CA PHE A 236 -17.41 -8.71 -1.42
C PHE A 236 -16.77 -7.88 -2.54
N THR A 237 -15.61 -7.28 -2.29
CA THR A 237 -14.95 -6.39 -3.26
C THR A 237 -14.48 -7.12 -4.51
N LEU A 238 -14.01 -8.38 -4.38
CA LEU A 238 -13.61 -9.17 -5.55
C LEU A 238 -14.79 -9.42 -6.48
N LYS A 239 -15.95 -9.77 -5.93
CA LYS A 239 -17.16 -9.97 -6.73
C LYS A 239 -17.62 -8.69 -7.41
N VAL A 240 -17.62 -7.57 -6.69
CA VAL A 240 -18.01 -6.28 -7.26
C VAL A 240 -17.07 -5.92 -8.41
N ILE A 241 -15.76 -5.95 -8.19
CA ILE A 241 -14.81 -5.53 -9.22
C ILE A 241 -14.81 -6.48 -10.45
N THR A 242 -14.94 -7.80 -10.26
CA THR A 242 -14.99 -8.75 -11.38
C THR A 242 -16.27 -8.63 -12.20
N SER A 243 -17.41 -8.37 -11.54
CA SER A 243 -18.66 -8.10 -12.23
C SER A 243 -18.60 -6.81 -13.05
N ILE A 244 -18.12 -5.70 -12.47
CA ILE A 244 -18.00 -4.40 -13.16
C ILE A 244 -16.98 -4.45 -14.30
N MET A 245 -15.85 -5.14 -14.10
CA MET A 245 -14.79 -5.18 -15.09
C MET A 245 -15.07 -6.12 -16.26
N MET A 246 -15.70 -7.28 -16.02
CA MET A 246 -15.79 -8.31 -17.06
C MET A 246 -17.05 -9.17 -17.00
N SER A 247 -18.05 -8.79 -16.20
CA SER A 247 -19.30 -9.56 -16.01
C SER A 247 -19.06 -11.03 -15.65
N LEU A 248 -18.02 -11.30 -14.84
CA LEU A 248 -17.74 -12.67 -14.42
C LEU A 248 -18.85 -13.14 -13.46
N GLU A 249 -19.46 -14.28 -13.79
CA GLU A 249 -20.55 -14.85 -13.00
C GLU A 249 -20.14 -15.09 -11.54
N PRO A 250 -21.08 -14.87 -10.59
CA PRO A 250 -20.76 -14.95 -9.16
C PRO A 250 -20.36 -16.32 -8.63
N ALA A 251 -20.66 -17.41 -9.34
CA ALA A 251 -20.35 -18.78 -8.94
C ALA A 251 -20.01 -19.62 -10.18
N GLY A 252 -19.12 -20.61 -10.00
CA GLY A 252 -18.72 -21.54 -11.04
C GLY A 252 -17.21 -21.73 -11.11
N GLY A 253 -16.76 -22.72 -11.89
CA GLY A 253 -15.34 -23.07 -12.00
C GLY A 253 -14.44 -21.93 -12.50
N GLU A 254 -14.94 -21.07 -13.41
CA GLU A 254 -14.19 -19.89 -13.86
C GLU A 254 -13.93 -18.90 -12.73
N GLN A 255 -14.89 -18.69 -11.83
CA GLN A 255 -14.73 -17.82 -10.66
C GLN A 255 -13.70 -18.36 -9.67
N ASP A 256 -13.71 -19.66 -9.43
CA ASP A 256 -12.78 -20.30 -8.48
C ASP A 256 -11.36 -20.30 -9.04
N GLU A 257 -11.19 -20.58 -10.32
CA GLU A 257 -9.90 -20.48 -11.01
C GLU A 257 -9.39 -19.04 -11.02
N PHE A 258 -10.27 -18.08 -11.31
CA PHE A 258 -9.95 -16.65 -11.24
C PHE A 258 -9.43 -16.27 -9.85
N ARG A 259 -10.17 -16.61 -8.78
CA ARG A 259 -9.81 -16.30 -7.39
C ARG A 259 -8.46 -16.91 -7.01
N ALA A 260 -8.21 -18.17 -7.37
CA ALA A 260 -6.95 -18.83 -7.09
C ALA A 260 -5.76 -18.15 -7.79
N ASN A 261 -5.91 -17.80 -9.08
CA ASN A 261 -4.89 -17.08 -9.83
C ASN A 261 -4.67 -15.66 -9.27
N PHE A 262 -5.75 -14.95 -8.94
CA PHE A 262 -5.70 -13.61 -8.38
C PHE A 262 -4.90 -13.55 -7.07
N LYS A 263 -5.14 -14.51 -6.15
CA LYS A 263 -4.39 -14.62 -4.89
C LYS A 263 -2.89 -14.82 -5.11
N LEU A 264 -2.50 -15.66 -6.08
CA LEU A 264 -1.09 -15.85 -6.44
C LEU A 264 -0.47 -14.56 -7.00
N ILE A 265 -1.20 -13.84 -7.83
CA ILE A 265 -0.74 -12.58 -8.43
C ILE A 265 -0.54 -11.52 -7.34
N SER A 266 -1.51 -11.32 -6.44
CA SER A 266 -1.40 -10.34 -5.34
C SER A 266 -0.19 -10.61 -4.46
N SER A 267 0.08 -11.89 -4.13
CA SER A 267 1.26 -12.26 -3.32
C SER A 267 2.60 -11.97 -4.00
N THR A 268 2.60 -11.79 -5.33
CA THR A 268 3.83 -11.59 -6.12
C THR A 268 4.40 -10.18 -5.94
N PHE A 269 3.58 -9.18 -5.64
CA PHE A 269 4.03 -7.79 -5.48
C PHE A 269 5.09 -7.60 -4.39
N SER A 270 5.00 -8.39 -3.32
CA SER A 270 5.93 -8.36 -2.19
C SER A 270 7.00 -9.45 -2.26
N SER A 271 7.08 -10.20 -3.37
CA SER A 271 8.04 -11.29 -3.52
C SER A 271 9.37 -10.84 -4.11
N LEU A 272 10.43 -11.59 -3.81
CA LEU A 272 11.71 -11.46 -4.52
C LEU A 272 11.51 -11.93 -5.98
N PRO A 273 12.03 -11.18 -6.98
CA PRO A 273 11.79 -11.48 -8.40
C PRO A 273 12.65 -12.64 -8.93
N LEU A 274 12.62 -13.78 -8.25
CA LEU A 274 13.35 -14.99 -8.62
C LEU A 274 12.51 -15.84 -9.57
N LYS A 275 12.96 -16.02 -10.82
CA LYS A 275 12.30 -16.86 -11.84
C LYS A 275 12.63 -18.34 -11.68
N ILE A 276 12.71 -18.85 -10.44
CA ILE A 276 13.00 -20.23 -10.13
C ILE A 276 11.67 -20.97 -9.93
N PRO A 277 11.45 -22.16 -10.55
CA PRO A 277 10.25 -22.96 -10.33
C PRO A 277 9.93 -23.15 -8.84
N GLY A 278 8.65 -23.00 -8.46
CA GLY A 278 8.19 -23.12 -7.08
C GLY A 278 8.25 -21.84 -6.25
N THR A 279 8.99 -20.79 -6.66
CA THR A 279 8.99 -19.50 -5.95
C THR A 279 7.67 -18.75 -6.12
N THR A 280 7.35 -17.87 -5.17
CA THR A 280 6.14 -17.02 -5.22
C THR A 280 6.10 -16.19 -6.49
N PHE A 281 7.23 -15.59 -6.89
CA PHE A 281 7.33 -14.82 -8.12
C PHE A 281 7.04 -15.67 -9.37
N HIS A 282 7.66 -16.86 -9.49
CA HIS A 282 7.43 -17.74 -10.63
C HIS A 282 5.96 -18.20 -10.72
N ARG A 283 5.37 -18.63 -9.60
CA ARG A 283 3.95 -19.03 -9.54
C ARG A 283 3.01 -17.87 -9.90
N GLY A 284 3.31 -16.67 -9.43
CA GLY A 284 2.52 -15.47 -9.75
C GLY A 284 2.57 -15.09 -11.22
N ILE A 285 3.73 -15.18 -11.86
CA ILE A 285 3.83 -14.95 -13.32
C ILE A 285 3.07 -16.01 -14.11
N GLN A 286 3.11 -17.28 -13.69
CA GLN A 286 2.28 -18.32 -14.31
C GLN A 286 0.78 -18.04 -14.13
N ALA A 287 0.35 -17.62 -12.93
CA ALA A 287 -1.04 -17.23 -12.67
C ALA A 287 -1.47 -16.03 -13.54
N ARG A 288 -0.60 -15.01 -13.70
CA ARG A 288 -0.83 -13.91 -14.64
C ARG A 288 -1.05 -14.41 -16.07
N ASN A 289 -0.23 -15.33 -16.55
CA ASN A 289 -0.36 -15.85 -17.91
C ASN A 289 -1.67 -16.63 -18.09
N ARG A 290 -2.13 -17.40 -17.08
CA ARG A 290 -3.46 -18.04 -17.13
C ARG A 290 -4.59 -17.00 -17.18
N MET A 291 -4.51 -15.95 -16.34
CA MET A 291 -5.47 -14.85 -16.38
C MET A 291 -5.51 -14.15 -17.74
N TYR A 292 -4.36 -13.98 -18.38
CA TYR A 292 -4.31 -13.42 -19.74
C TYR A 292 -4.96 -14.32 -20.77
N ALA A 293 -4.79 -15.64 -20.68
CA ALA A 293 -5.48 -16.59 -21.54
C ALA A 293 -7.02 -16.53 -21.35
N MET A 294 -7.49 -16.40 -20.11
CA MET A 294 -8.92 -16.18 -19.83
C MET A 294 -9.41 -14.88 -20.47
N LEU A 295 -8.67 -13.78 -20.32
CA LEU A 295 -9.03 -12.49 -20.93
C LEU A 295 -9.01 -12.55 -22.45
N ASP A 296 -8.05 -13.23 -23.08
CA ASP A 296 -8.00 -13.43 -24.53
C ASP A 296 -9.25 -14.17 -25.05
N SER A 297 -9.68 -15.22 -24.34
CA SER A 297 -10.91 -15.94 -24.64
C SER A 297 -12.14 -15.03 -24.53
N MET A 298 -12.24 -14.23 -23.43
CA MET A 298 -13.34 -13.30 -23.23
C MET A 298 -13.40 -12.21 -24.32
N ILE A 299 -12.26 -11.60 -24.65
CA ILE A 299 -12.16 -10.57 -25.70
C ILE A 299 -12.61 -11.14 -27.05
N SER A 300 -12.15 -12.35 -27.39
CA SER A 300 -12.52 -13.02 -28.65
C SER A 300 -14.02 -13.29 -28.73
N ARG A 301 -14.62 -13.88 -27.68
CA ARG A 301 -16.07 -14.12 -27.61
C ARG A 301 -16.89 -12.83 -27.79
N ARG A 302 -16.47 -11.74 -27.16
CA ARG A 302 -17.16 -10.44 -27.23
C ARG A 302 -17.05 -9.77 -28.58
N ARG A 303 -15.92 -9.91 -29.26
CA ARG A 303 -15.76 -9.45 -30.66
C ARG A 303 -16.64 -10.23 -31.65
N ASN A 304 -16.85 -11.52 -31.37
CA ASN A 304 -17.73 -12.38 -32.16
C ASN A 304 -19.23 -12.14 -31.86
N GLY A 305 -19.56 -11.26 -30.91
CA GLY A 305 -20.95 -10.94 -30.58
C GLY A 305 -21.72 -12.03 -29.84
N GLU A 306 -21.02 -12.98 -29.17
CA GLU A 306 -21.65 -14.13 -28.50
C GLU A 306 -22.63 -13.72 -27.38
N HIS A 307 -22.34 -12.61 -26.67
CA HIS A 307 -23.22 -12.05 -25.63
C HIS A 307 -23.04 -10.54 -25.53
N GLU A 308 -24.13 -9.83 -25.26
CA GLU A 308 -24.09 -8.40 -24.99
C GLU A 308 -23.86 -8.14 -23.50
N HIS A 309 -22.73 -7.51 -23.16
CA HIS A 309 -22.38 -7.12 -21.79
C HIS A 309 -22.38 -5.59 -21.65
N HIS A 310 -22.63 -5.11 -20.43
CA HIS A 310 -22.60 -3.67 -20.10
C HIS A 310 -21.49 -3.32 -19.09
N ASP A 311 -20.33 -3.99 -19.20
CA ASP A 311 -19.20 -3.85 -18.31
C ASP A 311 -18.04 -3.04 -18.93
N PHE A 312 -16.97 -2.89 -18.12
CA PHE A 312 -15.76 -2.18 -18.51
C PHE A 312 -15.11 -2.77 -19.76
N LEU A 313 -14.92 -4.09 -19.78
CA LEU A 313 -14.28 -4.78 -20.92
C LEU A 313 -15.07 -4.60 -22.20
N GLN A 314 -16.41 -4.74 -22.16
CA GLN A 314 -17.26 -4.53 -23.34
C GLN A 314 -17.20 -3.10 -23.86
N THR A 315 -17.18 -2.12 -22.94
CA THR A 315 -17.07 -0.70 -23.30
C THR A 315 -15.80 -0.43 -24.10
N LEU A 316 -14.65 -1.03 -23.67
CA LEU A 316 -13.38 -0.85 -24.36
C LEU A 316 -13.28 -1.65 -25.67
N VAL A 317 -13.84 -2.87 -25.71
CA VAL A 317 -13.90 -3.69 -26.94
C VAL A 317 -14.76 -3.01 -28.01
N ARG A 318 -15.91 -2.43 -27.66
CA ARG A 318 -16.78 -1.69 -28.59
C ARG A 318 -16.12 -0.44 -29.21
N LYS A 319 -15.33 0.27 -28.41
CA LYS A 319 -14.58 1.44 -28.93
C LYS A 319 -13.59 1.01 -30.01
N HIS A 320 -12.98 -0.14 -29.82
CA HIS A 320 -12.08 -0.69 -30.85
C HIS A 320 -12.79 -1.01 -32.16
N SER A 321 -14.04 -1.53 -32.11
CA SER A 321 -14.77 -1.99 -33.30
C SER A 321 -15.48 -0.86 -34.10
N LYS A 322 -16.02 0.17 -33.42
CA LYS A 322 -16.77 1.26 -34.07
C LYS A 322 -15.88 2.23 -34.84
N GLU A 323 -14.63 2.38 -34.46
CA GLU A 323 -13.71 3.30 -35.14
C GLU A 323 -13.10 2.72 -36.41
N ASP A 324 -13.24 1.40 -36.66
CA ASP A 324 -12.84 0.77 -37.92
C ASP A 324 -13.81 1.08 -39.09
N GLU A 325 -15.09 1.41 -38.76
CA GLU A 325 -16.11 1.75 -39.77
C GLU A 325 -16.07 3.24 -40.21
N ASP A 326 -15.62 4.14 -39.33
CA ASP A 326 -15.63 5.60 -39.56
C ASP A 326 -14.27 6.22 -39.94
N GLY A 327 -13.19 5.44 -40.06
CA GLY A 327 -11.85 5.95 -40.37
C GLY A 327 -11.26 6.84 -39.26
N GLY A 328 -11.69 6.63 -38.03
CA GLY A 328 -11.25 7.40 -36.84
C GLY A 328 -9.77 7.23 -36.52
N ASP A 329 -9.22 8.24 -35.85
CA ASP A 329 -7.82 8.35 -35.49
C ASP A 329 -7.38 7.15 -34.60
N ASP A 330 -6.41 6.38 -35.09
CA ASP A 330 -5.80 5.21 -34.38
C ASP A 330 -5.32 5.52 -32.97
N ALA A 331 -5.16 6.81 -32.63
CA ALA A 331 -4.74 7.29 -31.33
C ALA A 331 -5.69 6.93 -30.17
N ASN A 332 -6.93 6.54 -30.44
CA ASN A 332 -7.93 6.22 -29.40
C ASN A 332 -8.16 4.71 -29.20
N LYS A 333 -7.44 3.85 -29.93
CA LYS A 333 -7.57 2.39 -29.83
C LYS A 333 -6.61 1.81 -28.79
N LEU A 334 -7.09 0.84 -27.99
CA LEU A 334 -6.25 0.02 -27.12
C LEU A 334 -5.87 -1.29 -27.80
N THR A 335 -4.60 -1.62 -27.80
CA THR A 335 -4.16 -2.97 -28.20
C THR A 335 -4.66 -4.02 -27.20
N ASP A 336 -4.75 -5.29 -27.60
CA ASP A 336 -5.15 -6.38 -26.68
C ASP A 336 -4.20 -6.49 -25.47
N THR A 337 -2.93 -6.18 -25.65
CA THR A 337 -1.97 -6.13 -24.55
C THR A 337 -2.31 -5.01 -23.57
N GLN A 338 -2.61 -3.81 -24.07
CA GLN A 338 -3.03 -2.69 -23.22
C GLN A 338 -4.34 -3.00 -22.50
N LEU A 339 -5.28 -3.64 -23.19
CA LEU A 339 -6.55 -4.03 -22.61
C LEU A 339 -6.36 -5.01 -21.44
N LYS A 340 -5.60 -6.10 -21.64
CA LYS A 340 -5.29 -7.10 -20.60
C LYS A 340 -4.50 -6.51 -19.45
N ASP A 341 -3.44 -5.73 -19.73
CA ASP A 341 -2.62 -5.09 -18.71
C ASP A 341 -3.47 -4.17 -17.82
N ASN A 342 -4.41 -3.42 -18.40
CA ASN A 342 -5.22 -2.47 -17.65
C ASN A 342 -6.39 -3.12 -16.92
N VAL A 343 -7.05 -4.14 -17.49
CA VAL A 343 -8.06 -4.92 -16.77
C VAL A 343 -7.43 -5.56 -15.51
N LEU A 344 -6.30 -6.25 -15.67
CA LEU A 344 -5.61 -6.85 -14.52
C LEU A 344 -5.17 -5.80 -13.49
N THR A 345 -4.65 -4.66 -13.96
CA THR A 345 -4.24 -3.55 -13.08
C THR A 345 -5.40 -3.02 -12.25
N LEU A 346 -6.56 -2.81 -12.86
CA LEU A 346 -7.74 -2.28 -12.18
C LEU A 346 -8.37 -3.28 -11.21
N LEU A 347 -8.35 -4.57 -11.57
CA LEU A 347 -8.78 -5.64 -10.67
C LEU A 347 -7.94 -5.65 -9.38
N ILE A 348 -6.61 -5.62 -9.50
CA ILE A 348 -5.71 -5.63 -8.35
C ILE A 348 -5.86 -4.34 -7.52
N ALA A 349 -5.87 -3.19 -8.20
CA ALA A 349 -5.96 -1.90 -7.52
C ALA A 349 -7.30 -1.70 -6.80
N GLY A 350 -8.41 -2.14 -7.40
CA GLY A 350 -9.76 -1.96 -6.85
C GLY A 350 -10.11 -2.93 -5.72
N HIS A 351 -9.57 -4.14 -5.74
CA HIS A 351 -9.86 -5.16 -4.74
C HIS A 351 -9.15 -4.89 -3.41
N ASP A 352 -7.82 -4.99 -3.38
CA ASP A 352 -7.05 -5.01 -2.11
C ASP A 352 -7.23 -3.71 -1.30
N THR A 353 -7.30 -2.56 -1.98
CA THR A 353 -7.41 -1.26 -1.31
C THR A 353 -8.79 -1.03 -0.71
N THR A 354 -9.86 -1.41 -1.41
CA THR A 354 -11.24 -1.28 -0.89
C THR A 354 -11.51 -2.29 0.23
N THR A 355 -10.98 -3.51 0.10
CA THR A 355 -10.97 -4.53 1.17
C THR A 355 -10.36 -3.98 2.45
N ALA A 356 -9.16 -3.37 2.35
CA ALA A 356 -8.50 -2.76 3.49
C ALA A 356 -9.31 -1.59 4.07
N ALA A 357 -9.87 -0.72 3.21
CA ALA A 357 -10.67 0.41 3.65
C ALA A 357 -11.90 0.00 4.45
N LEU A 358 -12.65 -1.00 3.96
CA LEU A 358 -13.82 -1.56 4.67
C LEU A 358 -13.41 -2.18 6.01
N THR A 359 -12.33 -2.96 6.04
CA THR A 359 -11.87 -3.62 7.26
C THR A 359 -11.48 -2.62 8.33
N TRP A 360 -10.68 -1.60 7.97
CA TRP A 360 -10.29 -0.54 8.90
C TRP A 360 -11.47 0.32 9.35
N LEU A 361 -12.40 0.60 8.46
CA LEU A 361 -13.59 1.39 8.79
C LEU A 361 -14.44 0.66 9.84
N ILE A 362 -14.72 -0.62 9.66
CA ILE A 362 -15.48 -1.43 10.61
C ILE A 362 -14.76 -1.54 11.96
N LYS A 363 -13.41 -1.70 11.94
CA LYS A 363 -12.59 -1.71 13.14
C LYS A 363 -12.68 -0.38 13.89
N PHE A 364 -12.40 0.74 13.21
CA PHE A 364 -12.43 2.05 13.87
C PHE A 364 -13.81 2.43 14.38
N LEU A 365 -14.89 2.02 13.70
CA LEU A 365 -16.25 2.22 14.22
C LEU A 365 -16.53 1.38 15.46
N GLY A 366 -16.03 0.16 15.53
CA GLY A 366 -16.13 -0.68 16.73
C GLY A 366 -15.42 -0.10 17.94
N GLU A 367 -14.27 0.58 17.70
CA GLU A 367 -13.46 1.23 18.73
C GLU A 367 -13.97 2.65 19.09
N ASN A 368 -14.85 3.25 18.29
CA ASN A 368 -15.32 4.63 18.48
C ASN A 368 -16.85 4.71 18.52
N PRO A 369 -17.50 4.34 19.64
CA PRO A 369 -18.95 4.27 19.76
C PRO A 369 -19.68 5.57 19.42
N HIS A 370 -19.09 6.73 19.71
CA HIS A 370 -19.67 8.02 19.38
C HIS A 370 -19.76 8.24 17.85
N ALA A 371 -18.68 7.92 17.12
CA ALA A 371 -18.69 8.01 15.65
C ALA A 371 -19.70 7.02 15.04
N LEU A 372 -19.78 5.80 15.60
CA LEU A 372 -20.77 4.81 15.18
C LEU A 372 -22.20 5.28 15.44
N GLN A 373 -22.47 5.93 16.58
CA GLN A 373 -23.79 6.46 16.91
C GLN A 373 -24.22 7.55 15.92
N ASN A 374 -23.37 8.53 15.64
CA ASN A 374 -23.66 9.57 14.65
C ASN A 374 -23.92 8.98 13.26
N LEU A 375 -23.18 7.94 12.90
CA LEU A 375 -23.36 7.25 11.63
C LEU A 375 -24.70 6.51 11.60
N ARG A 376 -25.09 5.83 12.70
CA ARG A 376 -26.41 5.19 12.85
C ARG A 376 -27.56 6.19 12.74
N GLU A 377 -27.40 7.40 13.25
CA GLU A 377 -28.39 8.45 13.13
C GLU A 377 -28.56 8.92 11.67
N GLU A 378 -27.45 9.12 10.93
CA GLU A 378 -27.51 9.46 9.49
C GLU A 378 -28.26 8.37 8.72
N HIS A 379 -27.82 7.12 8.85
CA HIS A 379 -28.40 5.99 8.12
C HIS A 379 -29.79 5.59 8.60
N GLY A 380 -30.11 5.84 9.87
CA GLY A 380 -31.44 5.65 10.43
C GLY A 380 -32.47 6.60 9.80
N ARG A 381 -32.10 7.89 9.59
CA ARG A 381 -32.95 8.85 8.86
C ARG A 381 -33.23 8.37 7.44
N ILE A 382 -32.19 7.89 6.73
CA ILE A 382 -32.34 7.35 5.37
C ILE A 382 -33.28 6.14 5.38
N ARG A 383 -33.08 5.18 6.29
CA ARG A 383 -33.94 3.99 6.41
C ARG A 383 -35.39 4.34 6.73
N ASN A 384 -35.62 5.27 7.66
CA ASN A 384 -36.97 5.64 8.10
C ASN A 384 -37.75 6.43 7.04
N ALA A 385 -37.06 7.13 6.13
CA ALA A 385 -37.67 7.83 5.01
C ALA A 385 -38.19 6.87 3.91
N ARG A 386 -37.80 5.59 3.97
CA ARG A 386 -38.23 4.57 3.01
C ARG A 386 -39.47 3.83 3.51
N ASN A 387 -40.49 3.75 2.71
CA ASN A 387 -41.73 3.04 3.01
C ASN A 387 -41.54 1.50 2.98
N GLY A 388 -40.59 0.98 3.80
CA GLY A 388 -40.33 -0.47 3.92
C GLY A 388 -39.37 -1.07 2.90
N SER A 389 -38.80 -0.31 1.96
CA SER A 389 -37.79 -0.84 1.02
C SER A 389 -36.49 -1.22 1.72
N SER A 390 -35.95 -2.41 1.43
CA SER A 390 -34.66 -2.89 1.91
C SER A 390 -33.47 -2.36 1.11
N HIS A 391 -33.72 -1.87 -0.13
CA HIS A 391 -32.71 -1.44 -1.08
C HIS A 391 -32.44 0.07 -1.00
N LEU A 392 -31.18 0.46 -1.17
CA LEU A 392 -30.75 1.84 -1.32
C LEU A 392 -31.15 2.41 -2.69
N THR A 393 -31.25 3.72 -2.77
CA THR A 393 -31.30 4.45 -4.03
C THR A 393 -29.99 5.22 -4.26
N TRP A 394 -29.68 5.51 -5.51
CA TRP A 394 -28.52 6.32 -5.87
C TRP A 394 -28.52 7.70 -5.19
N SER A 395 -29.69 8.32 -5.07
CA SER A 395 -29.85 9.63 -4.42
C SER A 395 -29.50 9.57 -2.94
N GLU A 396 -29.89 8.51 -2.25
CA GLU A 396 -29.62 8.33 -0.82
C GLU A 396 -28.14 8.17 -0.54
N VAL A 397 -27.42 7.40 -1.36
CA VAL A 397 -25.96 7.25 -1.20
C VAL A 397 -25.23 8.58 -1.36
N ASN A 398 -25.68 9.44 -2.26
CA ASN A 398 -25.11 10.78 -2.40
C ASN A 398 -25.49 11.74 -1.26
N SER A 399 -26.46 11.36 -0.41
CA SER A 399 -26.94 12.12 0.75
C SER A 399 -26.37 11.62 2.08
N MET A 400 -25.13 11.12 2.08
CA MET A 400 -24.40 10.58 3.24
C MET A 400 -23.15 11.44 3.59
N PRO A 401 -23.33 12.70 4.04
CA PRO A 401 -22.21 13.59 4.30
C PRO A 401 -21.34 13.12 5.48
N TYR A 402 -21.94 12.60 6.56
CA TYR A 402 -21.15 12.11 7.69
C TYR A 402 -20.39 10.84 7.35
N THR A 403 -21.00 9.93 6.60
CA THR A 403 -20.34 8.73 6.07
C THR A 403 -19.08 9.09 5.27
N ASN A 404 -19.14 10.13 4.42
CA ASN A 404 -17.97 10.59 3.67
C ASN A 404 -16.85 11.11 4.59
N LYS A 405 -17.18 11.78 5.71
CA LYS A 405 -16.19 12.19 6.72
C LYS A 405 -15.58 10.99 7.42
N VAL A 406 -16.37 10.00 7.78
CA VAL A 406 -15.91 8.73 8.36
C VAL A 406 -14.97 7.99 7.40
N ILE A 407 -15.30 7.91 6.11
CA ILE A 407 -14.42 7.32 5.09
C ILE A 407 -13.08 8.06 5.04
N ASN A 408 -13.10 9.39 4.96
CA ASN A 408 -11.87 10.17 4.88
C ASN A 408 -11.02 10.01 6.15
N GLU A 409 -11.62 10.01 7.35
CA GLU A 409 -10.89 9.79 8.60
C GLU A 409 -10.34 8.35 8.71
N THR A 410 -11.07 7.37 8.18
CA THR A 410 -10.56 6.00 8.05
C THR A 410 -9.32 5.96 7.17
N LEU A 411 -9.35 6.58 5.99
CA LEU A 411 -8.22 6.64 5.07
C LEU A 411 -7.04 7.42 5.65
N ARG A 412 -7.29 8.47 6.45
CA ARG A 412 -6.26 9.20 7.16
C ARG A 412 -5.57 8.32 8.20
N LYS A 413 -6.35 7.75 9.12
CA LYS A 413 -5.81 6.98 10.26
C LYS A 413 -5.19 5.66 9.81
N ALA A 414 -5.83 4.91 8.93
CA ALA A 414 -5.30 3.66 8.39
C ALA A 414 -4.11 3.88 7.47
N THR A 415 -4.09 4.98 6.71
CA THR A 415 -3.09 5.24 5.66
C THR A 415 -2.81 3.98 4.82
N ILE A 416 -3.81 3.51 4.08
CA ILE A 416 -3.82 2.21 3.38
C ILE A 416 -2.60 1.99 2.50
N LEU A 417 -2.15 3.04 1.79
CA LEU A 417 -0.87 3.07 1.08
C LEU A 417 0.09 3.98 1.83
N PRO A 418 1.14 3.42 2.47
CA PRO A 418 2.01 4.19 3.37
C PRO A 418 2.87 5.23 2.66
N TRP A 419 3.16 5.05 1.38
CA TRP A 419 3.91 6.02 0.57
C TRP A 419 3.51 5.98 -0.89
N PHE A 420 3.79 7.08 -1.61
CA PHE A 420 3.71 7.15 -3.05
C PHE A 420 5.09 7.25 -3.66
N SER A 421 5.53 6.18 -4.32
CA SER A 421 6.85 6.09 -4.93
C SER A 421 6.89 6.76 -6.30
N ARG A 422 7.88 7.62 -6.52
CA ARG A 422 8.14 8.33 -7.78
C ARG A 422 9.61 8.20 -8.16
N LYS A 423 9.89 8.31 -9.43
CA LYS A 423 11.24 8.47 -9.94
C LYS A 423 11.51 9.96 -10.18
N ALA A 424 12.60 10.49 -9.65
CA ALA A 424 12.97 11.89 -9.87
C ALA A 424 13.24 12.14 -11.37
N PRO A 425 12.48 13.04 -12.02
CA PRO A 425 12.60 13.26 -13.45
C PRO A 425 13.83 14.09 -13.82
N ARG A 426 14.29 14.91 -12.88
CA ARG A 426 15.43 15.82 -12.99
C ARG A 426 16.02 16.07 -11.60
N ASP A 427 17.15 16.75 -11.53
CA ASP A 427 17.65 17.29 -10.27
C ASP A 427 16.70 18.38 -9.77
N PHE A 428 16.36 18.33 -8.47
CA PHE A 428 15.56 19.35 -7.80
C PHE A 428 15.87 19.39 -6.29
N THR A 429 15.40 20.45 -5.62
CA THR A 429 15.63 20.65 -4.19
C THR A 429 14.30 20.65 -3.44
N VAL A 430 14.25 19.94 -2.30
CA VAL A 430 13.14 19.95 -1.33
C VAL A 430 13.73 20.23 0.05
N ASP A 431 13.21 21.24 0.75
CA ASP A 431 13.63 21.64 2.09
C ASP A 431 15.17 21.76 2.22
N GLY A 432 15.83 22.35 1.21
CA GLY A 432 17.27 22.53 1.15
C GLY A 432 18.09 21.30 0.73
N HIS A 433 17.46 20.12 0.60
CA HIS A 433 18.13 18.88 0.19
C HIS A 433 18.07 18.66 -1.32
N SER A 434 19.23 18.42 -1.94
CA SER A 434 19.32 18.14 -3.39
C SER A 434 18.97 16.69 -3.68
N ILE A 435 17.99 16.48 -4.55
CA ILE A 435 17.55 15.18 -5.05
C ILE A 435 17.99 15.06 -6.50
N LYS A 436 18.72 13.99 -6.80
CA LYS A 436 19.28 13.76 -8.13
C LYS A 436 18.28 13.07 -9.05
N ARG A 437 18.42 13.34 -10.34
CA ARG A 437 17.68 12.63 -11.39
C ARG A 437 17.77 11.11 -11.18
N ASP A 438 16.70 10.41 -11.50
CA ASP A 438 16.57 8.95 -11.44
C ASP A 438 16.58 8.34 -10.03
N TRP A 439 16.73 9.14 -8.97
CA TRP A 439 16.54 8.65 -7.62
C TRP A 439 15.09 8.26 -7.37
N SER A 440 14.89 7.23 -6.53
CA SER A 440 13.59 6.89 -5.98
C SER A 440 13.20 7.91 -4.91
N VAL A 441 12.03 8.51 -5.05
CA VAL A 441 11.48 9.46 -4.08
C VAL A 441 10.12 8.97 -3.61
N ASN A 442 10.00 8.74 -2.32
CA ASN A 442 8.76 8.31 -1.67
C ASN A 442 8.14 9.48 -0.92
N VAL A 443 6.91 9.82 -1.26
CA VAL A 443 6.09 10.72 -0.42
C VAL A 443 5.56 9.90 0.74
N ASP A 444 6.01 10.19 1.96
CA ASP A 444 5.59 9.51 3.18
C ASP A 444 4.21 10.00 3.61
N VAL A 445 3.20 9.21 3.28
CA VAL A 445 1.79 9.52 3.57
C VAL A 445 1.47 9.28 5.04
N VAL A 446 2.13 8.31 5.67
CA VAL A 446 1.91 7.99 7.10
C VAL A 446 2.27 9.19 7.96
N SER A 447 3.49 9.70 7.84
CA SER A 447 3.92 10.87 8.60
C SER A 447 3.06 12.11 8.31
N MET A 448 2.60 12.28 7.07
CA MET A 448 1.72 13.39 6.72
C MET A 448 0.34 13.30 7.36
N HIS A 449 -0.25 12.12 7.40
CA HIS A 449 -1.57 11.90 7.97
C HIS A 449 -1.56 11.89 9.51
N HIS A 450 -0.37 11.75 10.13
CA HIS A 450 -0.16 11.82 11.56
C HIS A 450 0.59 13.08 12.01
N ASP A 451 0.74 14.08 11.13
CA ASP A 451 1.32 15.38 11.45
C ASP A 451 0.34 16.17 12.34
N ALA A 452 0.72 16.41 13.60
CA ALA A 452 -0.10 17.11 14.60
C ALA A 452 -0.38 18.59 14.24
N ASP A 453 0.49 19.22 13.44
CA ASP A 453 0.28 20.59 12.94
C ASP A 453 -0.88 20.66 11.93
N VAL A 454 -1.19 19.55 11.27
CA VAL A 454 -2.28 19.44 10.29
C VAL A 454 -3.50 18.75 10.88
N PHE A 455 -3.27 17.71 11.67
CA PHE A 455 -4.29 16.86 12.31
C PHE A 455 -4.03 16.81 13.83
N PRO A 456 -4.50 17.79 14.62
CA PRO A 456 -4.34 17.77 16.07
C PRO A 456 -4.83 16.46 16.68
N ASP A 457 -4.13 15.91 17.69
CA ASP A 457 -4.41 14.58 18.26
C ASP A 457 -4.54 13.50 17.18
N PRO A 458 -3.51 13.24 16.36
CA PRO A 458 -3.63 12.43 15.16
C PRO A 458 -4.05 10.97 15.43
N GLU A 459 -3.83 10.48 16.65
CA GLU A 459 -4.24 9.14 17.07
C GLU A 459 -5.74 9.01 17.38
N LYS A 460 -6.46 10.12 17.58
CA LYS A 460 -7.92 10.07 17.72
C LYS A 460 -8.59 9.87 16.38
N PHE A 461 -9.62 9.04 16.35
CA PHE A 461 -10.52 8.90 15.21
C PHE A 461 -11.61 9.96 15.29
N GLU A 462 -11.49 11.01 14.50
CA GLU A 462 -12.32 12.20 14.59
C GLU A 462 -12.81 12.67 13.21
N PRO A 463 -13.98 12.18 12.75
CA PRO A 463 -14.53 12.54 11.44
C PRO A 463 -14.79 14.04 11.24
N SER A 464 -14.99 14.81 12.32
CA SER A 464 -15.23 16.26 12.26
C SER A 464 -14.05 17.06 11.69
N ARG A 465 -12.85 16.46 11.61
CA ARG A 465 -11.68 17.04 10.91
C ARG A 465 -11.98 17.41 9.47
N PHE A 466 -12.95 16.73 8.87
CA PHE A 466 -13.39 16.92 7.49
C PHE A 466 -14.64 17.81 7.37
N ASP A 467 -15.02 18.54 8.41
CA ASP A 467 -16.09 19.54 8.35
C ASP A 467 -15.72 20.75 7.49
N LYS A 468 -14.42 21.07 7.49
CA LYS A 468 -13.87 22.15 6.66
C LYS A 468 -12.91 21.55 5.62
N PRO A 469 -12.85 22.16 4.42
CA PRO A 469 -11.88 21.75 3.41
C PRO A 469 -10.44 21.88 3.93
N LEU A 470 -9.66 20.82 3.80
CA LEU A 470 -8.24 20.83 4.09
C LEU A 470 -7.47 21.55 2.98
N LYS A 471 -6.31 22.11 3.32
CA LYS A 471 -5.39 22.67 2.31
C LYS A 471 -5.01 21.58 1.29
N PRO A 472 -4.94 21.88 -0.01
CA PRO A 472 -4.51 20.91 -1.02
C PRO A 472 -3.20 20.22 -0.64
N TYR A 473 -3.07 18.94 -0.92
CA TYR A 473 -1.91 18.09 -0.58
C TYR A 473 -1.66 17.85 0.92
N SER A 474 -2.59 18.22 1.82
CA SER A 474 -2.50 17.86 3.24
C SER A 474 -3.10 16.49 3.54
N PHE A 475 -4.09 16.06 2.76
CA PHE A 475 -4.73 14.74 2.85
C PHE A 475 -4.62 14.02 1.51
N LEU A 476 -4.09 12.81 1.52
CA LEU A 476 -3.77 12.01 0.34
C LEU A 476 -4.46 10.64 0.33
N GLY A 477 -5.64 10.50 0.94
CA GLY A 477 -6.37 9.24 1.04
C GLY A 477 -6.63 8.56 -0.33
N PHE A 478 -6.86 9.37 -1.38
CA PHE A 478 -6.96 8.91 -2.76
C PHE A 478 -5.83 9.44 -3.66
N GLY A 479 -4.72 9.90 -3.05
CA GLY A 479 -3.64 10.54 -3.78
C GLY A 479 -3.98 11.95 -4.25
N SER A 480 -3.19 12.48 -5.19
CA SER A 480 -3.40 13.82 -5.77
C SER A 480 -2.76 13.92 -7.15
N GLY A 481 -3.19 14.95 -7.92
CA GLY A 481 -2.66 15.26 -9.24
C GLY A 481 -3.04 14.25 -10.32
N PRO A 482 -2.29 14.17 -11.43
CA PRO A 482 -2.61 13.31 -12.57
C PRO A 482 -2.69 11.80 -12.24
N ARG A 483 -2.09 11.39 -11.13
CA ARG A 483 -2.08 10.01 -10.63
C ARG A 483 -3.06 9.79 -9.47
N MET A 484 -3.99 10.68 -9.24
CA MET A 484 -5.08 10.49 -8.28
C MET A 484 -5.88 9.23 -8.62
N CYS A 485 -6.41 8.55 -7.60
CA CYS A 485 -7.13 7.28 -7.75
C CYS A 485 -8.25 7.36 -8.80
N PRO A 486 -8.23 6.53 -9.85
CA PRO A 486 -9.31 6.52 -10.85
C PRO A 486 -10.59 5.87 -10.31
N GLY A 487 -10.47 4.96 -9.34
CA GLY A 487 -11.58 4.22 -8.72
C GLY A 487 -12.19 4.87 -7.49
N MET A 488 -11.89 6.15 -7.20
CA MET A 488 -12.36 6.80 -5.97
C MET A 488 -13.90 6.77 -5.83
N HIS A 489 -14.64 6.98 -6.92
CA HIS A 489 -16.10 6.96 -6.90
C HIS A 489 -16.64 5.55 -6.64
N LEU A 490 -16.05 4.53 -7.26
CA LEU A 490 -16.41 3.13 -7.02
C LEU A 490 -16.11 2.72 -5.57
N ALA A 491 -14.92 2.99 -5.06
CA ALA A 491 -14.56 2.65 -3.69
C ALA A 491 -15.48 3.30 -2.65
N LYS A 492 -15.81 4.58 -2.83
CA LYS A 492 -16.77 5.27 -1.96
C LYS A 492 -18.18 4.67 -2.06
N LEU A 493 -18.62 4.35 -3.26
CA LEU A 493 -19.92 3.71 -3.50
C LEU A 493 -20.02 2.37 -2.78
N GLU A 494 -19.04 1.49 -2.95
CA GLU A 494 -18.97 0.19 -2.27
C GLU A 494 -19.01 0.34 -0.75
N ILE A 495 -18.20 1.26 -0.20
CA ILE A 495 -18.12 1.48 1.24
C ILE A 495 -19.45 2.05 1.78
N CYS A 496 -20.05 3.05 1.12
CA CYS A 496 -21.32 3.64 1.55
C CYS A 496 -22.45 2.62 1.59
N ILE A 497 -22.57 1.79 0.55
CA ILE A 497 -23.59 0.75 0.47
C ILE A 497 -23.38 -0.31 1.55
N PHE A 498 -22.15 -0.84 1.63
CA PHE A 498 -21.85 -1.92 2.58
C PHE A 498 -22.07 -1.49 4.03
N ILE A 499 -21.54 -0.32 4.40
CA ILE A 499 -21.66 0.18 5.78
C ILE A 499 -23.10 0.52 6.13
N HIS A 500 -23.91 1.03 5.18
CA HIS A 500 -25.33 1.26 5.40
C HIS A 500 -26.03 -0.02 5.86
N HIS A 501 -25.89 -1.09 5.10
CA HIS A 501 -26.55 -2.36 5.42
C HIS A 501 -26.01 -2.98 6.70
N LEU A 502 -24.72 -2.86 6.98
CA LEU A 502 -24.11 -3.36 8.20
C LEU A 502 -24.70 -2.66 9.45
N ILE A 503 -24.62 -1.32 9.50
CA ILE A 503 -24.99 -0.58 10.72
C ILE A 503 -26.50 -0.49 10.95
N CYS A 504 -27.31 -0.63 9.90
CA CYS A 504 -28.77 -0.65 10.03
C CYS A 504 -29.32 -1.99 10.48
N ARG A 505 -28.56 -3.07 10.37
CA ARG A 505 -29.05 -4.44 10.64
C ARG A 505 -28.35 -5.10 11.81
N TYR A 506 -27.11 -4.70 12.15
CA TYR A 506 -26.28 -5.46 13.06
C TYR A 506 -25.51 -4.60 14.07
N LYS A 507 -25.22 -5.25 15.21
CA LYS A 507 -24.18 -4.86 16.16
C LYS A 507 -23.04 -5.85 16.01
N TRP A 508 -21.82 -5.41 16.31
CA TRP A 508 -20.66 -6.30 16.33
C TRP A 508 -19.75 -6.00 17.52
N LYS A 509 -18.99 -7.01 17.90
CA LYS A 509 -17.96 -6.93 18.92
C LYS A 509 -16.69 -7.60 18.41
N PRO A 510 -15.49 -7.01 18.63
CA PRO A 510 -14.24 -7.65 18.30
C PRO A 510 -14.04 -8.90 19.18
N LEU A 511 -13.45 -9.95 18.57
CA LEU A 511 -13.01 -11.17 19.26
C LEU A 511 -11.54 -11.09 19.66
N ASP A 512 -10.79 -10.18 19.03
CA ASP A 512 -9.36 -9.99 19.24
C ASP A 512 -9.04 -8.51 19.02
N GLU A 513 -8.27 -7.94 19.94
CA GLU A 513 -7.86 -6.53 19.93
C GLU A 513 -6.52 -6.29 19.22
N ASP A 514 -5.87 -7.34 18.67
CA ASP A 514 -4.60 -7.20 17.95
C ASP A 514 -4.73 -6.18 16.81
N SER A 515 -3.89 -5.16 16.85
CA SER A 515 -3.82 -4.09 15.85
C SER A 515 -2.57 -4.19 14.97
N SER A 516 -1.81 -5.30 15.06
CA SER A 516 -0.62 -5.51 14.25
C SER A 516 -0.94 -5.53 12.76
N LEU A 517 0.02 -5.07 11.95
CA LEU A 517 -0.14 -4.92 10.52
C LEU A 517 0.47 -6.10 9.75
N HIS A 518 -0.15 -6.45 8.66
CA HIS A 518 0.48 -7.31 7.66
C HIS A 518 1.60 -6.55 6.93
N ALA A 519 2.74 -7.20 6.79
CA ALA A 519 3.90 -6.65 6.06
C ALA A 519 3.69 -6.70 4.53
N THR A 520 2.72 -5.92 4.03
CA THR A 520 2.35 -5.83 2.60
C THR A 520 2.28 -4.37 2.16
N LEU A 521 2.26 -4.13 0.83
CA LEU A 521 2.13 -2.79 0.27
C LEU A 521 0.82 -2.10 0.71
N VAL A 522 -0.26 -2.85 0.80
CA VAL A 522 -1.55 -2.40 1.31
C VAL A 522 -1.64 -2.76 2.79
N ARG A 523 -1.75 -1.77 3.65
CA ARG A 523 -1.78 -1.97 5.11
C ARG A 523 -3.10 -2.62 5.54
N MET A 524 -3.02 -3.83 6.07
CA MET A 524 -4.15 -4.64 6.51
C MET A 524 -3.91 -5.18 7.93
N PRO A 525 -4.95 -5.38 8.76
CA PRO A 525 -4.79 -6.03 10.06
C PRO A 525 -4.29 -7.47 9.89
N LYS A 526 -3.29 -7.87 10.68
CA LYS A 526 -2.69 -9.21 10.62
C LYS A 526 -3.67 -10.30 11.09
N ASN A 527 -4.45 -10.02 12.12
CA ASN A 527 -5.48 -10.91 12.66
C ASN A 527 -6.75 -10.97 11.81
N LYS A 528 -6.83 -10.23 10.67
CA LYS A 528 -7.99 -10.14 9.77
C LYS A 528 -9.25 -9.54 10.41
N TYR A 529 -9.13 -8.93 11.59
CA TYR A 529 -10.17 -8.35 12.41
C TYR A 529 -11.39 -9.28 12.62
N PRO A 530 -11.26 -10.30 13.49
CA PRO A 530 -12.35 -11.21 13.81
C PRO A 530 -13.39 -10.53 14.72
N ILE A 531 -14.69 -10.70 14.38
CA ILE A 531 -15.82 -10.15 15.12
C ILE A 531 -16.92 -11.19 15.33
N THR A 532 -17.79 -10.95 16.31
CA THR A 532 -19.13 -11.53 16.39
C THR A 532 -20.17 -10.50 15.98
N VAL A 533 -21.25 -10.96 15.34
CA VAL A 533 -22.30 -10.10 14.82
C VAL A 533 -23.65 -10.56 15.34
N GLU A 534 -24.45 -9.62 15.85
CA GLU A 534 -25.80 -9.82 16.38
C GLU A 534 -26.78 -8.91 15.62
N PRO A 535 -27.99 -9.37 15.27
CA PRO A 535 -29.04 -8.50 14.74
C PRO A 535 -29.38 -7.36 15.72
N LEU A 536 -29.80 -6.20 15.18
CA LEU A 536 -30.28 -5.04 15.96
C LEU A 536 -31.65 -5.28 16.54
#